data_d7e4c0b3428880dbc06ee79a7fa76191
#
_entry.id   d7e4c0b3428880dbc06ee79a7fa76191
#
_cell.length_a   1.000
_cell.length_b   1.000
_cell.length_c   1.000
_cell.angle_alpha   90.00
_cell.angle_beta   90.00
_cell.angle_gamma   90.00
#
_symmetry.space_group_name_H-M   'P 1'
#
loop_
_entity.id
_entity.type
_entity.pdbx_description
1 polymer ?
#
loop_
_entity_poly.entity_id
_entity_poly.type
_entity_poly.pdbx_seq_one_letter_code
_entity_poly.pdbx_strand_id
1 'polypeptide(L)'
;WVDRANHLQEQITDGSLTIAAVPEELARLHREFECVHPFIDGNGRSGRLLLNLLLIRLGWPPAIILKEQRRKYLRALERSDQGDDGPLAEVISRSVVDNLHRLIPNIAGPAKYVPLEALVDDDFSLVALKQAASRGRLEAIIGSDGRYRSSKSALEEYKASKYSRGEKKQ
;
A
#
# COMPACT_ATOMS: atom_id res chain seq x y z
N TRP A 1 -1.23 3.30 -26.23
CA TRP A 1 -1.20 3.23 -24.79
C TRP A 1 -2.30 4.11 -24.16
N VAL A 2 -2.41 5.38 -24.53
CA VAL A 2 -3.42 6.31 -23.98
C VAL A 2 -4.84 5.79 -24.16
N ASP A 3 -5.19 5.31 -25.35
CA ASP A 3 -6.52 4.77 -25.65
C ASP A 3 -6.83 3.56 -24.77
N ARG A 4 -5.86 2.67 -24.56
CA ARG A 4 -6.01 1.52 -23.66
C ARG A 4 -6.18 1.96 -22.19
N ALA A 5 -5.45 2.98 -21.75
CA ALA A 5 -5.58 3.51 -20.42
C ALA A 5 -6.97 4.11 -20.17
N ASN A 6 -7.52 4.85 -21.14
CA ASN A 6 -8.86 5.38 -21.08
C ASN A 6 -9.91 4.27 -21.11
N HIS A 7 -9.74 3.27 -21.99
CA HIS A 7 -10.66 2.14 -22.05
C HIS A 7 -10.68 1.31 -20.76
N LEU A 8 -9.51 1.06 -20.16
CA LEU A 8 -9.43 0.41 -18.85
C LEU A 8 -10.21 1.20 -17.78
N GLN A 9 -10.08 2.53 -17.77
CA GLN A 9 -10.82 3.37 -16.84
C GLN A 9 -12.34 3.27 -17.06
N GLU A 10 -12.80 3.25 -18.30
CA GLU A 10 -14.20 3.08 -18.64
C GLU A 10 -14.73 1.74 -18.14
N GLN A 11 -14.01 0.64 -18.42
CA GLN A 11 -14.39 -0.72 -17.98
C GLN A 11 -14.47 -0.86 -16.45
N ILE A 12 -13.63 -0.15 -15.71
CA ILE A 12 -13.71 -0.15 -14.25
C ILE A 12 -14.91 0.67 -13.78
N THR A 13 -15.16 1.81 -14.42
CA THR A 13 -16.22 2.74 -14.02
C THR A 13 -17.62 2.18 -14.33
N ASP A 14 -17.78 1.50 -15.45
CA ASP A 14 -19.06 0.89 -15.86
C ASP A 14 -19.29 -0.52 -15.28
N GLY A 15 -18.27 -1.07 -14.59
CA GLY A 15 -18.33 -2.38 -13.94
C GLY A 15 -18.21 -3.58 -14.89
N SER A 16 -17.84 -3.36 -16.16
CA SER A 16 -17.58 -4.45 -17.12
C SER A 16 -16.31 -5.24 -16.78
N LEU A 17 -15.35 -4.61 -16.07
CA LEU A 17 -14.18 -5.27 -15.50
C LEU A 17 -14.35 -5.49 -14.00
N THR A 18 -14.16 -6.73 -13.55
CA THR A 18 -14.21 -7.04 -12.11
C THR A 18 -13.02 -6.42 -11.37
N ILE A 19 -13.23 -5.95 -10.14
CA ILE A 19 -12.17 -5.37 -9.31
C ILE A 19 -10.98 -6.33 -9.13
N ALA A 20 -11.24 -7.64 -9.10
CA ALA A 20 -10.19 -8.66 -8.99
C ALA A 20 -9.25 -8.70 -10.19
N ALA A 21 -9.69 -8.32 -11.38
CA ALA A 21 -8.88 -8.31 -12.61
C ALA A 21 -8.09 -6.99 -12.78
N VAL A 22 -8.48 -5.92 -12.10
CA VAL A 22 -7.84 -4.59 -12.25
C VAL A 22 -6.32 -4.61 -12.01
N PRO A 23 -5.77 -5.31 -10.99
CA PRO A 23 -4.33 -5.34 -10.77
C PRO A 23 -3.53 -5.89 -11.95
N GLU A 24 -4.02 -6.93 -12.61
CA GLU A 24 -3.34 -7.52 -13.77
C GLU A 24 -3.41 -6.59 -14.98
N GLU A 25 -4.54 -5.94 -15.23
CA GLU A 25 -4.65 -4.97 -16.31
C GLU A 25 -3.77 -3.73 -16.10
N LEU A 26 -3.65 -3.25 -14.85
CA LEU A 26 -2.72 -2.17 -14.50
C LEU A 26 -1.25 -2.61 -14.68
N ALA A 27 -0.90 -3.85 -14.31
CA ALA A 27 0.43 -4.40 -14.51
C ALA A 27 0.77 -4.49 -16.00
N ARG A 28 -0.16 -4.99 -16.80
CA ARG A 28 -0.03 -5.12 -18.26
C ARG A 28 0.16 -3.77 -18.93
N LEU A 29 -0.66 -2.79 -18.56
CA LEU A 29 -0.58 -1.43 -19.10
C LEU A 29 0.72 -0.72 -18.68
N HIS A 30 1.17 -0.94 -17.43
CA HIS A 30 2.44 -0.40 -16.94
C HIS A 30 3.64 -1.00 -17.69
N ARG A 31 3.69 -2.34 -17.87
CA ARG A 31 4.71 -3.02 -18.65
C ARG A 31 4.77 -2.49 -20.09
N GLU A 32 3.62 -2.32 -20.74
CA GLU A 32 3.59 -1.80 -22.10
C GLU A 32 4.26 -0.43 -22.22
N PHE A 33 4.03 0.47 -21.26
CA PHE A 33 4.71 1.76 -21.25
C PHE A 33 6.23 1.60 -21.09
N GLU A 34 6.66 0.75 -20.18
CA GLU A 34 8.09 0.48 -19.95
C GLU A 34 8.74 -0.15 -21.19
N CYS A 35 8.03 -1.00 -21.95
CA CYS A 35 8.51 -1.57 -23.23
C CYS A 35 8.65 -0.52 -24.35
N VAL A 36 7.70 0.41 -24.47
CA VAL A 36 7.75 1.47 -25.50
C VAL A 36 8.98 2.38 -25.33
N HIS A 37 9.40 2.61 -24.09
CA HIS A 37 10.59 3.37 -23.73
C HIS A 37 10.70 4.73 -24.43
N PRO A 38 9.67 5.61 -24.35
CA PRO A 38 9.53 6.77 -25.24
C PRO A 38 10.56 7.88 -25.00
N PHE A 39 11.32 7.84 -23.91
CA PHE A 39 12.27 8.88 -23.53
C PHE A 39 13.70 8.37 -23.55
N ILE A 40 14.67 9.25 -23.78
CA ILE A 40 16.11 8.92 -23.70
C ILE A 40 16.50 8.54 -22.26
N ASP A 41 15.91 9.21 -21.23
CA ASP A 41 16.07 8.90 -19.81
C ASP A 41 14.77 9.13 -19.07
N GLY A 42 14.63 8.50 -17.92
CA GLY A 42 13.49 8.71 -17.02
C GLY A 42 12.27 7.84 -17.30
N ASN A 43 12.33 6.87 -18.22
CA ASN A 43 11.18 6.01 -18.56
C ASN A 43 10.57 5.34 -17.33
N GLY A 44 11.36 4.72 -16.47
CA GLY A 44 10.84 4.09 -15.27
C GLY A 44 10.25 5.08 -14.25
N ARG A 45 10.67 6.36 -14.22
CA ARG A 45 10.03 7.41 -13.42
C ARG A 45 8.69 7.79 -14.02
N SER A 46 8.68 8.02 -15.33
CA SER A 46 7.47 8.37 -16.08
C SER A 46 6.43 7.26 -16.02
N GLY A 47 6.83 6.00 -16.21
CA GLY A 47 5.93 4.85 -16.13
C GLY A 47 5.25 4.74 -14.75
N ARG A 48 6.00 4.91 -13.67
CA ARG A 48 5.41 4.93 -12.32
C ARG A 48 4.52 6.14 -12.06
N LEU A 49 4.84 7.32 -12.62
CA LEU A 49 3.96 8.49 -12.54
C LEU A 49 2.64 8.26 -13.28
N LEU A 50 2.70 7.67 -14.49
CA LEU A 50 1.51 7.35 -15.26
C LEU A 50 0.64 6.28 -14.58
N LEU A 51 1.26 5.23 -14.03
CA LEU A 51 0.55 4.25 -13.20
C LEU A 51 -0.18 4.92 -12.03
N ASN A 52 0.51 5.82 -11.32
CA ASN A 52 -0.08 6.54 -10.19
C ASN A 52 -1.18 7.51 -10.63
N LEU A 53 -1.04 8.15 -11.79
CA LEU A 53 -2.11 8.97 -12.36
C LEU A 53 -3.37 8.14 -12.62
N LEU A 54 -3.24 6.93 -13.18
CA LEU A 54 -4.36 6.02 -13.40
C LEU A 54 -5.02 5.61 -12.07
N LEU A 55 -4.23 5.21 -11.07
CA LEU A 55 -4.73 4.86 -9.76
C LEU A 55 -5.53 6.01 -9.12
N ILE A 56 -5.00 7.23 -9.16
CA ILE A 56 -5.68 8.43 -8.63
C ILE A 56 -6.97 8.71 -9.38
N ARG A 57 -6.99 8.59 -10.72
CA ARG A 57 -8.22 8.75 -11.52
C ARG A 57 -9.29 7.71 -11.18
N LEU A 58 -8.89 6.53 -10.73
CA LEU A 58 -9.78 5.47 -10.24
C LEU A 58 -10.21 5.67 -8.77
N GLY A 59 -9.77 6.74 -8.12
CA GLY A 59 -10.03 6.99 -6.69
C GLY A 59 -9.21 6.13 -5.75
N TRP A 60 -8.12 5.51 -6.23
CA TRP A 60 -7.25 4.66 -5.45
C TRP A 60 -6.00 5.41 -4.99
N PRO A 61 -5.41 5.01 -3.85
CA PRO A 61 -4.13 5.56 -3.43
C PRO A 61 -3.02 5.23 -4.43
N PRO A 62 -2.01 6.10 -4.59
CA PRO A 62 -0.87 5.81 -5.44
C PRO A 62 -0.06 4.62 -4.92
N ALA A 63 0.52 3.84 -5.83
CA ALA A 63 1.49 2.79 -5.53
C ALA A 63 2.87 3.42 -5.28
N ILE A 64 3.37 3.34 -4.04
CA ILE A 64 4.70 3.84 -3.67
C ILE A 64 5.65 2.66 -3.59
N ILE A 65 6.49 2.50 -4.63
CA ILE A 65 7.52 1.46 -4.67
C ILE A 65 8.78 2.00 -3.99
N LEU A 66 9.05 1.53 -2.78
CA LEU A 66 10.20 1.95 -1.99
C LEU A 66 11.53 1.42 -2.57
N LYS A 67 12.64 2.06 -2.20
CA LYS A 67 13.98 1.68 -2.68
C LYS A 67 14.30 0.22 -2.38
N GLU A 68 13.92 -0.28 -1.23
CA GLU A 68 14.11 -1.66 -0.77
C GLU A 68 13.32 -2.66 -1.63
N GLN A 69 12.19 -2.25 -2.16
CA GLN A 69 11.31 -3.06 -3.02
C GLN A 69 11.73 -3.04 -4.49
N ARG A 70 12.68 -2.16 -4.87
CA ARG A 70 13.08 -1.95 -6.26
C ARG A 70 13.50 -3.24 -6.95
N ARG A 71 14.26 -4.09 -6.28
CA ARG A 71 14.73 -5.36 -6.85
C ARG A 71 13.58 -6.35 -7.10
N LYS A 72 12.59 -6.41 -6.19
CA LYS A 72 11.38 -7.23 -6.39
C LYS A 72 10.57 -6.71 -7.56
N TYR A 73 10.39 -5.40 -7.65
CA TYR A 73 9.68 -4.74 -8.75
C TYR A 73 10.33 -5.02 -10.12
N LEU A 74 11.65 -4.87 -10.25
CA LEU A 74 12.34 -5.12 -11.53
C LEU A 74 12.20 -6.59 -11.98
N ARG A 75 12.35 -7.55 -11.06
CA ARG A 75 12.12 -8.97 -11.37
C ARG A 75 10.67 -9.26 -11.77
N ALA A 76 9.72 -8.58 -11.16
CA ALA A 76 8.31 -8.71 -11.51
C ALA A 76 8.04 -8.15 -12.91
N LEU A 77 8.68 -7.05 -13.28
CA LEU A 77 8.62 -6.47 -14.62
C LEU A 77 9.21 -7.40 -15.67
N GLU A 78 10.40 -7.98 -15.42
CA GLU A 78 11.03 -8.99 -16.29
C GLU A 78 10.13 -10.22 -16.52
N ARG A 79 9.40 -10.68 -15.49
CA ARG A 79 8.44 -11.78 -15.65
C ARG A 79 7.22 -11.36 -16.46
N SER A 80 6.74 -10.15 -16.28
CA SER A 80 5.65 -9.58 -17.06
C SER A 80 6.04 -9.49 -18.56
N ASP A 81 7.30 -9.17 -18.88
CA ASP A 81 7.82 -9.20 -20.28
C ASP A 81 7.77 -10.60 -20.90
N GLN A 82 7.80 -11.64 -20.06
CA GLN A 82 7.66 -13.05 -20.45
C GLN A 82 6.21 -13.54 -20.46
N GLY A 83 5.24 -12.64 -20.22
CA GLY A 83 3.80 -12.93 -20.22
C GLY A 83 3.21 -13.33 -18.86
N ASP A 84 3.98 -13.26 -17.75
CA ASP A 84 3.51 -13.52 -16.41
C ASP A 84 3.32 -12.20 -15.64
N ASP A 85 2.14 -11.62 -15.76
CA ASP A 85 1.78 -10.34 -15.14
C ASP A 85 1.49 -10.43 -13.64
N GLY A 86 1.24 -11.64 -13.10
CA GLY A 86 0.84 -11.86 -11.71
C GLY A 86 1.78 -11.25 -10.66
N PRO A 87 3.11 -11.47 -10.74
CA PRO A 87 4.06 -10.86 -9.80
C PRO A 87 4.08 -9.33 -9.82
N LEU A 88 3.92 -8.73 -11.01
CA LEU A 88 3.86 -7.27 -11.13
C LEU A 88 2.55 -6.72 -10.55
N ALA A 89 1.43 -7.39 -10.81
CA ALA A 89 0.14 -7.09 -10.21
C ALA A 89 0.19 -7.18 -8.68
N GLU A 90 0.87 -8.20 -8.13
CA GLU A 90 1.07 -8.33 -6.68
C GLU A 90 1.88 -7.14 -6.10
N VAL A 91 2.97 -6.75 -6.75
CA VAL A 91 3.80 -5.62 -6.30
C VAL A 91 2.99 -4.32 -6.29
N ILE A 92 2.23 -4.04 -7.35
CA ILE A 92 1.38 -2.86 -7.45
C ILE A 92 0.31 -2.87 -6.36
N SER A 93 -0.43 -3.98 -6.22
CA SER A 93 -1.51 -4.10 -5.23
C SER A 93 -1.02 -3.93 -3.80
N ARG A 94 0.10 -4.57 -3.44
CA ARG A 94 0.71 -4.40 -2.11
C ARG A 94 1.12 -2.97 -1.87
N SER A 95 1.71 -2.29 -2.85
CA SER A 95 2.13 -0.89 -2.70
C SER A 95 0.94 0.05 -2.51
N VAL A 96 -0.20 -0.22 -3.16
CA VAL A 96 -1.46 0.51 -2.96
C VAL A 96 -2.00 0.28 -1.54
N VAL A 97 -2.06 -0.98 -1.09
CA VAL A 97 -2.55 -1.35 0.26
C VAL A 97 -1.67 -0.77 1.36
N ASP A 98 -0.34 -0.85 1.21
CA ASP A 98 0.61 -0.29 2.17
C ASP A 98 0.44 1.22 2.29
N ASN A 99 0.25 1.92 1.15
CA ASN A 99 0.00 3.36 1.17
C ASN A 99 -1.37 3.70 1.77
N LEU A 100 -2.41 2.90 1.48
CA LEU A 100 -3.72 3.07 2.10
C LEU A 100 -3.62 2.98 3.63
N HIS A 101 -2.89 2.00 4.16
CA HIS A 101 -2.67 1.87 5.61
C HIS A 101 -1.97 3.09 6.21
N ARG A 102 -1.08 3.75 5.48
CA ARG A 102 -0.43 5.01 5.91
C ARG A 102 -1.38 6.21 5.91
N LEU A 103 -2.34 6.22 4.99
CA LEU A 103 -3.29 7.34 4.84
C LEU A 103 -4.47 7.25 5.82
N ILE A 104 -4.97 6.05 6.10
CA ILE A 104 -6.15 5.83 6.96
C ILE A 104 -6.06 6.55 8.32
N PRO A 105 -4.95 6.48 9.08
CA PRO A 105 -4.88 7.12 10.40
C PRO A 105 -4.99 8.65 10.34
N ASN A 106 -4.56 9.24 9.23
CA ASN A 106 -4.60 10.70 9.05
C ASN A 106 -6.00 11.21 8.68
N ILE A 107 -6.78 10.36 8.00
CA ILE A 107 -8.15 10.70 7.56
C ILE A 107 -9.18 10.33 8.62
N ALA A 108 -8.95 9.21 9.32
CA ALA A 108 -9.91 8.65 10.27
C ALA A 108 -10.04 9.44 11.59
N GLY A 109 -9.08 10.34 11.88
CA GLY A 109 -8.98 11.03 13.17
C GLY A 109 -8.34 10.17 14.27
N PRO A 110 -7.84 10.80 15.33
CA PRO A 110 -6.96 10.14 16.30
C PRO A 110 -7.64 9.06 17.15
N ALA A 111 -8.93 9.20 17.41
CA ALA A 111 -9.70 8.26 18.25
C ALA A 111 -10.33 7.09 17.49
N LYS A 112 -10.29 7.08 16.16
CA LYS A 112 -10.91 6.02 15.37
C LYS A 112 -10.06 4.76 15.33
N TYR A 113 -10.68 3.62 15.60
CA TYR A 113 -10.01 2.32 15.50
C TYR A 113 -9.74 1.93 14.05
N VAL A 114 -8.47 1.66 13.75
CA VAL A 114 -7.97 1.25 12.43
C VAL A 114 -7.18 -0.06 12.56
N PRO A 115 -6.95 -0.82 11.48
CA PRO A 115 -6.08 -2.00 11.52
C PRO A 115 -4.69 -1.65 12.04
N LEU A 116 -4.04 -2.57 12.79
CA LEU A 116 -2.70 -2.32 13.35
C LEU A 116 -1.65 -2.06 12.27
N GLU A 117 -1.86 -2.60 11.08
CA GLU A 117 -1.03 -2.34 9.89
C GLU A 117 -0.95 -0.85 9.55
N ALA A 118 -2.03 -0.09 9.82
CA ALA A 118 -2.12 1.35 9.59
C ALA A 118 -1.46 2.19 10.69
N LEU A 119 -1.07 1.57 11.81
CA LEU A 119 -0.43 2.22 12.96
C LEU A 119 1.07 1.89 13.06
N VAL A 120 1.62 1.14 12.12
CA VAL A 120 3.06 0.85 12.03
C VAL A 120 3.82 2.14 11.74
N ASP A 121 4.86 2.40 12.50
CA ASP A 121 5.74 3.55 12.35
C ASP A 121 7.22 3.15 12.57
N ASP A 122 8.10 4.13 12.65
CA ASP A 122 9.53 3.90 12.87
C ASP A 122 9.84 3.31 14.26
N ASP A 123 8.96 3.54 15.24
CA ASP A 123 9.13 3.06 16.62
C ASP A 123 8.59 1.64 16.81
N PHE A 124 7.55 1.24 16.08
CA PHE A 124 6.83 -0.01 16.30
C PHE A 124 6.51 -0.76 15.00
N SER A 125 7.09 -1.95 14.88
CA SER A 125 6.70 -2.91 13.83
C SER A 125 5.31 -3.52 14.11
N LEU A 126 4.67 -4.05 13.06
CA LEU A 126 3.40 -4.77 13.19
C LEU A 126 3.45 -5.91 14.23
N VAL A 127 4.56 -6.63 14.29
CA VAL A 127 4.74 -7.73 15.26
C VAL A 127 4.74 -7.19 16.69
N ALA A 128 5.43 -6.07 16.93
CA ALA A 128 5.47 -5.42 18.23
C ALA A 128 4.07 -4.93 18.65
N LEU A 129 3.31 -4.30 17.73
CA LEU A 129 1.94 -3.84 18.00
C LEU A 129 0.99 -5.02 18.28
N LYS A 130 1.05 -6.10 17.53
CA LYS A 130 0.27 -7.33 17.78
C LYS A 130 0.57 -7.93 19.16
N GLN A 131 1.84 -7.98 19.56
CA GLN A 131 2.23 -8.45 20.87
C GLN A 131 1.77 -7.50 22.00
N ALA A 132 1.82 -6.20 21.78
CA ALA A 132 1.33 -5.22 22.75
C ALA A 132 -0.19 -5.32 22.93
N ALA A 133 -0.94 -5.45 21.85
CA ALA A 133 -2.39 -5.66 21.87
C ALA A 133 -2.78 -6.98 22.55
N SER A 134 -2.16 -8.09 22.21
CA SER A 134 -2.46 -9.40 22.80
C SER A 134 -2.15 -9.48 24.31
N ARG A 135 -1.21 -8.66 24.78
CA ARG A 135 -0.83 -8.55 26.20
C ARG A 135 -1.60 -7.46 26.96
N GLY A 136 -2.58 -6.81 26.32
CA GLY A 136 -3.36 -5.72 26.90
C GLY A 136 -2.55 -4.45 27.23
N ARG A 137 -1.37 -4.28 26.63
CA ARG A 137 -0.52 -3.09 26.84
C ARG A 137 -0.88 -1.95 25.89
N LEU A 138 -1.36 -2.28 24.70
CA LEU A 138 -1.96 -1.37 23.74
C LEU A 138 -3.46 -1.59 23.78
N GLU A 139 -4.22 -0.54 23.99
CA GLU A 139 -5.68 -0.61 23.88
C GLU A 139 -6.07 -0.99 22.46
N ALA A 140 -6.75 -2.12 22.32
CA ALA A 140 -7.11 -2.67 21.04
C ALA A 140 -8.40 -3.49 21.13
N ILE A 141 -9.15 -3.53 20.05
CA ILE A 141 -10.32 -4.39 19.88
C ILE A 141 -10.03 -5.44 18.80
N ILE A 142 -10.79 -6.54 18.82
CA ILE A 142 -10.77 -7.53 17.74
C ILE A 142 -11.92 -7.19 16.80
N GLY A 143 -11.62 -6.95 15.52
CA GLY A 143 -12.61 -6.71 14.48
C GLY A 143 -13.38 -7.98 14.13
N SER A 144 -14.45 -7.84 13.33
CA SER A 144 -15.25 -8.97 12.83
C SER A 144 -14.45 -9.96 11.96
N ASP A 145 -13.31 -9.52 11.44
CA ASP A 145 -12.33 -10.30 10.67
C ASP A 145 -11.29 -11.03 11.55
N GLY A 146 -11.45 -10.98 12.88
CA GLY A 146 -10.54 -11.58 13.86
C GLY A 146 -9.21 -10.84 14.03
N ARG A 147 -9.04 -9.66 13.43
CA ARG A 147 -7.79 -8.87 13.50
C ARG A 147 -7.87 -7.79 14.57
N TYR A 148 -6.73 -7.51 15.20
CA TYR A 148 -6.62 -6.41 16.13
C TYR A 148 -6.74 -5.06 15.42
N ARG A 149 -7.49 -4.14 16.04
CA ARG A 149 -7.65 -2.75 15.65
C ARG A 149 -7.38 -1.88 16.85
N SER A 150 -6.71 -0.74 16.65
CA SER A 150 -6.43 0.25 17.70
C SER A 150 -6.56 1.65 17.12
N SER A 151 -6.44 2.66 17.96
CA SER A 151 -6.49 4.07 17.56
C SER A 151 -5.12 4.73 17.65
N LYS A 152 -4.95 5.83 16.93
CA LYS A 152 -3.71 6.62 17.01
C LYS A 152 -3.51 7.19 18.41
N SER A 153 -4.58 7.61 19.10
CA SER A 153 -4.52 8.07 20.49
C SER A 153 -4.04 6.97 21.43
N ALA A 154 -4.57 5.75 21.31
CA ALA A 154 -4.13 4.61 22.11
C ALA A 154 -2.66 4.25 21.87
N LEU A 155 -2.17 4.40 20.64
CA LEU A 155 -0.75 4.20 20.32
C LEU A 155 0.13 5.25 21.00
N GLU A 156 -0.26 6.52 20.99
CA GLU A 156 0.50 7.60 21.64
C GLU A 156 0.53 7.42 23.18
N GLU A 157 -0.57 7.00 23.78
CA GLU A 157 -0.61 6.66 25.21
C GLU A 157 0.31 5.47 25.53
N TYR A 158 0.31 4.44 24.67
CA TYR A 158 1.21 3.30 24.82
C TYR A 158 2.68 3.72 24.71
N LYS A 159 3.04 4.59 23.75
CA LYS A 159 4.38 5.18 23.62
C LYS A 159 4.77 5.91 24.91
N ALA A 160 3.95 6.83 25.39
CA ALA A 160 4.20 7.58 26.61
C ALA A 160 4.42 6.67 27.83
N SER A 161 3.60 5.61 27.98
CA SER A 161 3.73 4.65 29.09
C SER A 161 5.01 3.81 29.03
N LYS A 162 5.56 3.57 27.85
CA LYS A 162 6.80 2.81 27.66
C LYS A 162 8.02 3.65 28.00
N TYR A 163 8.03 4.92 27.63
CA TYR A 163 9.16 5.83 27.92
C TYR A 163 9.20 6.25 29.41
N SER A 164 8.05 6.46 30.07
CA SER A 164 8.02 6.78 31.50
C SER A 164 8.52 5.66 32.42
N ARG A 165 8.51 4.39 31.98
CA ARG A 165 9.09 3.26 32.73
C ARG A 165 10.62 3.17 32.60
N GLY A 166 11.21 3.81 31.61
CA GLY A 166 12.67 3.85 31.40
C GLY A 166 13.38 4.78 32.37
N GLU A 167 12.72 5.86 32.80
CA GLU A 167 13.31 6.88 33.71
C GLU A 167 13.33 6.48 35.20
N LYS A 168 12.64 5.40 35.58
CA LYS A 168 12.60 4.92 37.00
C LYS A 168 13.67 3.86 37.34
N LYS A 169 14.66 3.64 36.46
CA LYS A 169 15.78 2.70 36.67
C LYS A 169 17.15 3.38 36.58
N GLN A 170 17.28 4.57 37.19
CA GLN A 170 18.57 5.13 37.57
C GLN A 170 18.62 5.33 39.06
#